data_c217cc7c68b8e81ae72eca1bd7f4d794
#
_entry.id   c217cc7c68b8e81ae72eca1bd7f4d794
#
_cell.length_a   1.000
_cell.length_b   1.000
_cell.length_c   1.000
_cell.angle_alpha   90.00
_cell.angle_beta   90.00
_cell.angle_gamma   90.00
#
_symmetry.space_group_name_H-M   'P 1'
#
loop_
_entity.id
_entity.type
_entity.pdbx_description
1 polymer ?
#
loop_
_entity_poly.entity_id
_entity_poly.type
_entity_poly.pdbx_seq_one_letter_code
_entity_poly.pdbx_strand_id
1 'polypeptide(L)'
;MNHMPVIKPKNRPVMDVYQAILARKSVRAFKNREISDEVLTRLLGAARHAPSANNIQEWRFVVVRNPVTRNKISAAACRQKFVATAPVILACCAVTDNHVMTCGQASYPIDVAIAIDHITLCAASEGLGTCWIGAFYEDEVKKILAIPSEIRVVALLPIGYPQDPLPVRKFRLPLEKIVMPECWKSE
;
A
#
# COMPACT_ATOMS: atom_id res chain seq x y z
N MET A 1 -22.50 15.87 -5.05
CA MET A 1 -21.68 14.63 -5.00
C MET A 1 -21.00 14.47 -6.35
N ASN A 2 -19.72 14.85 -6.46
CA ASN A 2 -18.98 14.67 -7.71
C ASN A 2 -18.60 13.18 -7.85
N HIS A 3 -19.32 12.47 -8.71
CA HIS A 3 -18.89 11.16 -9.17
C HIS A 3 -17.58 11.33 -9.95
N MET A 4 -16.46 10.89 -9.37
CA MET A 4 -15.25 10.73 -10.17
C MET A 4 -15.55 9.68 -11.26
N PRO A 5 -15.29 9.97 -12.53
CA PRO A 5 -15.54 9.03 -13.61
C PRO A 5 -14.66 7.77 -13.42
N VAL A 6 -15.25 6.61 -13.68
CA VAL A 6 -14.50 5.34 -13.77
C VAL A 6 -13.59 5.44 -15.00
N ILE A 7 -12.32 5.75 -14.78
CA ILE A 7 -11.34 5.87 -15.85
C ILE A 7 -10.95 4.45 -16.31
N LYS A 8 -11.54 3.99 -17.41
CA LYS A 8 -11.14 2.73 -18.04
C LYS A 8 -9.73 2.86 -18.63
N PRO A 9 -8.82 1.89 -18.42
CA PRO A 9 -7.49 1.93 -19.03
C PRO A 9 -7.60 1.90 -20.55
N LYS A 10 -6.99 2.89 -21.23
CA LYS A 10 -6.87 2.92 -22.69
C LYS A 10 -5.82 1.89 -23.11
N ASN A 11 -6.21 0.89 -23.92
CA ASN A 11 -5.34 -0.01 -24.69
C ASN A 11 -4.21 -0.79 -23.97
N ARG A 12 -4.44 -1.31 -22.77
CA ARG A 12 -3.58 -2.36 -22.18
C ARG A 12 -4.37 -3.66 -22.05
N PRO A 13 -3.73 -4.84 -22.24
CA PRO A 13 -4.38 -6.09 -21.88
C PRO A 13 -4.78 -6.02 -20.41
N VAL A 14 -6.06 -6.23 -20.15
CA VAL A 14 -6.62 -6.21 -18.79
C VAL A 14 -6.08 -7.44 -18.07
N MET A 15 -5.19 -7.18 -17.09
CA MET A 15 -4.74 -8.24 -16.18
C MET A 15 -5.91 -8.58 -15.24
N ASP A 16 -6.28 -9.85 -15.15
CA ASP A 16 -7.29 -10.28 -14.19
C ASP A 16 -6.75 -10.21 -12.75
N VAL A 17 -7.64 -10.34 -11.77
CA VAL A 17 -7.29 -10.20 -10.35
C VAL A 17 -6.23 -11.24 -9.95
N TYR A 18 -6.39 -12.50 -10.38
CA TYR A 18 -5.45 -13.56 -10.02
C TYR A 18 -4.07 -13.31 -10.62
N GLN A 19 -4.00 -12.85 -11.86
CA GLN A 19 -2.76 -12.45 -12.52
C GLN A 19 -2.08 -11.29 -11.76
N ALA A 20 -2.85 -10.29 -11.30
CA ALA A 20 -2.32 -9.19 -10.49
C ALA A 20 -1.72 -9.68 -9.16
N ILE A 21 -2.39 -10.61 -8.48
CA ILE A 21 -1.89 -11.26 -7.25
C ILE A 21 -0.57 -11.99 -7.52
N LEU A 22 -0.49 -12.74 -8.61
CA LEU A 22 0.73 -13.44 -8.99
C LEU A 22 1.86 -12.49 -9.40
N ALA A 23 1.56 -11.41 -10.11
CA ALA A 23 2.54 -10.43 -10.58
C ALA A 23 3.07 -9.52 -9.46
N ARG A 24 2.20 -9.16 -8.49
CA ARG A 24 2.57 -8.26 -7.40
C ARG A 24 3.78 -8.80 -6.61
N LYS A 25 4.79 -7.96 -6.44
CA LYS A 25 5.99 -8.27 -5.64
C LYS A 25 6.45 -7.03 -4.85
N SER A 26 7.23 -7.23 -3.79
CA SER A 26 7.89 -6.14 -3.08
C SER A 26 9.09 -5.65 -3.90
N VAL A 27 8.99 -4.42 -4.42
CA VAL A 27 10.01 -3.78 -5.26
C VAL A 27 10.83 -2.82 -4.40
N ARG A 28 12.16 -2.95 -4.47
CA ARG A 28 13.11 -2.15 -3.70
C ARG A 28 14.15 -1.44 -4.58
N ALA A 29 13.88 -1.34 -5.88
CA ALA A 29 14.65 -0.54 -6.82
C ALA A 29 13.69 0.04 -7.87
N PHE A 30 13.66 1.37 -7.99
CA PHE A 30 12.72 2.08 -8.83
C PHE A 30 13.47 2.86 -9.92
N LYS A 31 12.88 2.92 -11.12
CA LYS A 31 13.33 3.81 -12.18
C LYS A 31 13.06 5.26 -11.78
N ASN A 32 13.95 6.16 -12.17
CA ASN A 32 13.69 7.60 -12.10
C ASN A 32 12.67 8.01 -13.19
N ARG A 33 11.40 7.65 -12.94
CA ARG A 33 10.28 7.94 -13.83
C ARG A 33 9.07 8.31 -13.00
N GLU A 34 8.47 9.44 -13.31
CA GLU A 34 7.28 9.94 -12.63
C GLU A 34 6.06 9.05 -12.90
N ILE A 35 5.16 9.04 -11.93
CA ILE A 35 3.83 8.46 -12.03
C ILE A 35 2.86 9.62 -12.34
N SER A 36 2.10 9.51 -13.44
CA SER A 36 1.11 10.52 -13.78
C SER A 36 -0.02 10.59 -12.75
N ASP A 37 -0.64 11.75 -12.64
CA ASP A 37 -1.77 11.98 -11.72
C ASP A 37 -2.95 11.05 -12.04
N GLU A 38 -3.15 10.74 -13.32
CA GLU A 38 -4.19 9.80 -13.75
C GLU A 38 -3.96 8.40 -13.20
N VAL A 39 -2.73 7.88 -13.27
CA VAL A 39 -2.38 6.58 -12.70
C VAL A 39 -2.53 6.60 -11.19
N LEU A 40 -1.98 7.61 -10.51
CA LEU A 40 -2.09 7.73 -9.06
C LEU A 40 -3.55 7.82 -8.60
N THR A 41 -4.39 8.56 -9.32
CA THR A 41 -5.82 8.66 -9.03
C THR A 41 -6.51 7.29 -9.13
N ARG A 42 -6.14 6.45 -10.11
CA ARG A 42 -6.66 5.07 -10.19
C ARG A 42 -6.25 4.22 -9.00
N LEU A 43 -4.98 4.31 -8.57
CA LEU A 43 -4.49 3.58 -7.40
C LEU A 43 -5.25 3.98 -6.13
N LEU A 44 -5.41 5.28 -5.89
CA LEU A 44 -6.16 5.80 -4.74
C LEU A 44 -7.67 5.50 -4.86
N GLY A 45 -8.19 5.48 -6.09
CA GLY A 45 -9.53 5.00 -6.38
C GLY A 45 -9.75 3.54 -5.98
N ALA A 46 -8.77 2.67 -6.24
CA ALA A 46 -8.84 1.28 -5.81
C ALA A 46 -8.90 1.16 -4.28
N ALA A 47 -8.06 1.93 -3.55
CA ALA A 47 -8.11 1.98 -2.09
C ALA A 47 -9.48 2.40 -1.56
N ARG A 48 -10.13 3.38 -2.20
CA ARG A 48 -11.46 3.88 -1.81
C ARG A 48 -12.54 2.81 -1.85
N HIS A 49 -12.38 1.77 -2.65
CA HIS A 49 -13.32 0.65 -2.78
C HIS A 49 -13.00 -0.52 -1.84
N ALA A 50 -12.03 -0.39 -0.95
CA ALA A 50 -11.76 -1.38 0.07
C ALA A 50 -12.95 -1.51 1.04
N PRO A 51 -13.26 -2.72 1.55
CA PRO A 51 -14.17 -2.87 2.68
C PRO A 51 -13.52 -2.36 3.96
N SER A 52 -14.33 -1.97 4.93
CA SER A 52 -13.91 -1.58 6.28
C SER A 52 -14.93 -2.01 7.31
N ALA A 53 -14.52 -2.15 8.56
CA ALA A 53 -15.41 -2.44 9.67
C ALA A 53 -16.52 -1.38 9.73
N ASN A 54 -17.78 -1.80 9.76
CA ASN A 54 -18.96 -0.92 9.74
C ASN A 54 -18.95 0.16 8.64
N ASN A 55 -18.15 -0.06 7.56
CA ASN A 55 -17.95 0.91 6.48
C ASN A 55 -17.44 2.29 6.96
N ILE A 56 -16.61 2.31 8.00
CA ILE A 56 -16.10 3.56 8.62
C ILE A 56 -15.10 4.27 7.70
N GLN A 57 -14.31 3.52 6.91
CA GLN A 57 -13.37 4.06 5.92
C GLN A 57 -12.32 5.00 6.55
N GLU A 58 -11.64 4.50 7.59
CA GLU A 58 -10.70 5.27 8.42
C GLU A 58 -9.45 5.72 7.67
N TRP A 59 -9.10 5.12 6.54
CA TRP A 59 -7.86 5.39 5.81
C TRP A 59 -7.77 6.81 5.28
N ARG A 60 -6.56 7.39 5.38
CA ARG A 60 -6.14 8.63 4.73
C ARG A 60 -4.75 8.42 4.14
N PHE A 61 -4.48 9.05 3.01
CA PHE A 61 -3.20 8.89 2.32
C PHE A 61 -2.54 10.24 2.14
N VAL A 62 -1.34 10.42 2.69
CA VAL A 62 -0.48 11.57 2.38
C VAL A 62 0.40 11.20 1.21
N VAL A 63 0.27 11.92 0.10
CA VAL A 63 1.04 11.68 -1.14
C VAL A 63 2.32 12.50 -1.11
N VAL A 64 3.47 11.84 -1.09
CA VAL A 64 4.79 12.48 -1.05
C VAL A 64 5.51 12.29 -2.39
N ARG A 65 5.68 13.39 -3.13
CA ARG A 65 6.42 13.45 -4.41
C ARG A 65 7.72 14.23 -4.30
N ASN A 66 7.78 15.22 -3.41
CA ASN A 66 8.94 16.09 -3.25
C ASN A 66 10.19 15.28 -2.88
N PRO A 67 11.31 15.36 -3.63
CA PRO A 67 12.52 14.59 -3.39
C PRO A 67 13.14 14.82 -2.01
N VAL A 68 13.11 16.06 -1.51
CA VAL A 68 13.66 16.40 -0.18
C VAL A 68 12.83 15.71 0.91
N THR A 69 11.52 15.74 0.80
CA THR A 69 10.60 15.07 1.75
C THR A 69 10.76 13.55 1.66
N ARG A 70 10.88 12.97 0.46
CA ARG A 70 11.13 11.53 0.28
C ARG A 70 12.43 11.08 0.96
N ASN A 71 13.50 11.87 0.87
CA ASN A 71 14.75 11.58 1.55
C ASN A 71 14.61 11.61 3.09
N LYS A 72 13.87 12.58 3.63
CA LYS A 72 13.55 12.62 5.08
C LYS A 72 12.75 11.40 5.51
N ILE A 73 11.72 11.01 4.76
CA ILE A 73 10.92 9.79 5.02
C ILE A 73 11.79 8.54 4.95
N SER A 74 12.70 8.44 3.99
CA SER A 74 13.65 7.32 3.88
C SER A 74 14.55 7.20 5.12
N ALA A 75 14.97 8.33 5.69
CA ALA A 75 15.74 8.34 6.94
C ALA A 75 14.89 7.84 8.12
N ALA A 76 13.64 8.34 8.25
CA ALA A 76 12.67 7.90 9.26
C ALA A 76 12.24 6.43 9.08
N ALA A 77 12.34 5.88 7.86
CA ALA A 77 12.11 4.48 7.54
C ALA A 77 13.34 3.61 7.80
N CYS A 78 13.98 3.76 8.96
CA CYS A 78 15.17 3.00 9.36
C CYS A 78 16.31 3.06 8.33
N ARG A 79 16.48 4.22 7.69
CA ARG A 79 17.52 4.52 6.66
C ARG A 79 17.44 3.58 5.44
N GLN A 80 16.25 3.08 5.10
CA GLN A 80 16.03 2.26 3.90
C GLN A 80 16.12 3.12 2.63
N LYS A 81 17.33 3.32 2.11
CA LYS A 81 17.66 4.24 1.00
C LYS A 81 16.76 4.07 -0.23
N PHE A 82 16.34 2.84 -0.53
CA PHE A 82 15.48 2.57 -1.69
C PHE A 82 14.11 3.27 -1.60
N VAL A 83 13.63 3.59 -0.40
CA VAL A 83 12.34 4.30 -0.20
C VAL A 83 12.38 5.66 -0.90
N ALA A 84 13.50 6.38 -0.82
CA ALA A 84 13.66 7.68 -1.46
C ALA A 84 13.76 7.60 -3.00
N THR A 85 14.12 6.42 -3.57
CA THR A 85 14.23 6.25 -5.03
C THR A 85 12.86 6.12 -5.71
N ALA A 86 11.80 5.77 -4.97
CA ALA A 86 10.45 5.73 -5.52
C ALA A 86 9.96 7.15 -5.86
N PRO A 87 9.35 7.37 -7.04
CA PRO A 87 8.82 8.69 -7.42
C PRO A 87 7.66 9.16 -6.52
N VAL A 88 6.96 8.23 -5.89
CA VAL A 88 5.87 8.51 -4.95
C VAL A 88 6.02 7.64 -3.71
N ILE A 89 5.80 8.23 -2.54
CA ILE A 89 5.61 7.49 -1.28
C ILE A 89 4.22 7.88 -0.75
N LEU A 90 3.41 6.89 -0.39
CA LEU A 90 2.19 7.13 0.38
C LEU A 90 2.49 6.88 1.86
N ALA A 91 2.19 7.85 2.72
CA ALA A 91 2.01 7.58 4.13
C ALA A 91 0.54 7.17 4.33
N CYS A 92 0.34 5.91 4.70
CA CYS A 92 -0.97 5.30 4.86
C CYS A 92 -1.42 5.47 6.30
N CYS A 93 -2.35 6.39 6.51
CA CYS A 93 -2.80 6.85 7.82
C CYS A 93 -4.20 6.33 8.15
N ALA A 94 -4.53 6.36 9.42
CA ALA A 94 -5.88 6.12 9.93
C ALA A 94 -6.36 7.28 10.79
N VAL A 95 -7.56 7.79 10.49
CA VAL A 95 -8.37 8.61 11.40
C VAL A 95 -9.27 7.65 12.16
N THR A 96 -8.93 7.34 13.39
CA THR A 96 -9.57 6.27 14.13
C THR A 96 -9.93 6.71 15.55
N ASP A 97 -11.04 6.20 16.05
CA ASP A 97 -11.42 6.24 17.48
C ASP A 97 -10.83 5.07 18.28
N ASN A 98 -9.92 4.30 17.67
CA ASN A 98 -9.33 3.07 18.20
C ASN A 98 -10.36 1.96 18.46
N HIS A 99 -11.41 1.90 17.64
CA HIS A 99 -12.42 0.85 17.72
C HIS A 99 -11.81 -0.55 17.76
N VAL A 100 -12.17 -1.30 18.79
CA VAL A 100 -11.81 -2.72 18.94
C VAL A 100 -13.03 -3.56 18.63
N MET A 101 -12.90 -4.43 17.64
CA MET A 101 -13.97 -5.36 17.25
C MET A 101 -14.22 -6.40 18.35
N THR A 102 -15.40 -7.01 18.36
CA THR A 102 -15.77 -8.05 19.36
C THR A 102 -14.77 -9.20 19.47
N CYS A 103 -14.04 -9.50 18.40
CA CYS A 103 -12.96 -10.49 18.40
C CYS A 103 -11.66 -10.03 19.08
N GLY A 104 -11.59 -8.81 19.61
CA GLY A 104 -10.44 -8.24 20.29
C GLY A 104 -9.40 -7.57 19.39
N GLN A 105 -9.63 -7.49 18.07
CA GLN A 105 -8.70 -6.84 17.13
C GLN A 105 -9.10 -5.39 16.90
N ALA A 106 -8.11 -4.47 16.82
CA ALA A 106 -8.35 -3.11 16.37
C ALA A 106 -8.71 -3.11 14.87
N SER A 107 -9.74 -2.32 14.48
CA SER A 107 -10.22 -2.29 13.09
C SER A 107 -9.25 -1.57 12.14
N TYR A 108 -8.73 -0.40 12.55
CA TYR A 108 -8.02 0.49 11.64
C TYR A 108 -6.77 -0.12 10.96
N PRO A 109 -5.91 -0.95 11.62
CA PRO A 109 -4.77 -1.53 10.93
C PRO A 109 -5.19 -2.52 9.86
N ILE A 110 -6.28 -3.26 10.11
CA ILE A 110 -6.85 -4.24 9.17
C ILE A 110 -7.45 -3.51 7.97
N ASP A 111 -8.30 -2.51 8.21
CA ASP A 111 -8.98 -1.75 7.18
C ASP A 111 -7.99 -1.02 6.26
N VAL A 112 -6.99 -0.35 6.86
CA VAL A 112 -5.92 0.31 6.10
C VAL A 112 -5.09 -0.70 5.32
N ALA A 113 -4.83 -1.90 5.87
CA ALA A 113 -4.10 -2.96 5.19
C ALA A 113 -4.84 -3.44 3.94
N ILE A 114 -6.16 -3.63 4.00
CA ILE A 114 -6.99 -4.01 2.86
C ILE A 114 -6.95 -2.92 1.78
N ALA A 115 -7.09 -1.65 2.18
CA ALA A 115 -7.00 -0.52 1.24
C ALA A 115 -5.62 -0.43 0.55
N ILE A 116 -4.53 -0.67 1.28
CA ILE A 116 -3.18 -0.73 0.72
C ILE A 116 -3.05 -1.92 -0.25
N ASP A 117 -3.62 -3.09 0.09
CA ASP A 117 -3.52 -4.25 -0.81
C ASP A 117 -4.23 -3.98 -2.14
N HIS A 118 -5.41 -3.34 -2.13
CA HIS A 118 -6.05 -2.87 -3.36
C HIS A 118 -5.14 -1.96 -4.18
N ILE A 119 -4.40 -1.02 -3.55
CA ILE A 119 -3.40 -0.20 -4.24
C ILE A 119 -2.31 -1.09 -4.84
N THR A 120 -1.79 -2.07 -4.10
CA THR A 120 -0.66 -2.89 -4.56
C THR A 120 -1.03 -3.78 -5.75
N LEU A 121 -2.25 -4.32 -5.77
CA LEU A 121 -2.77 -5.12 -6.87
C LEU A 121 -3.05 -4.25 -8.11
N CYS A 122 -3.69 -3.10 -7.92
CA CYS A 122 -3.91 -2.13 -8.98
C CYS A 122 -2.58 -1.62 -9.57
N ALA A 123 -1.57 -1.33 -8.72
CA ALA A 123 -0.24 -0.94 -9.15
C ALA A 123 0.42 -2.03 -10.00
N ALA A 124 0.31 -3.31 -9.61
CA ALA A 124 0.84 -4.41 -10.39
C ALA A 124 0.20 -4.49 -11.79
N SER A 125 -1.11 -4.30 -11.91
CA SER A 125 -1.81 -4.27 -13.19
C SER A 125 -1.41 -3.08 -14.08
N GLU A 126 -0.93 -1.98 -13.47
CA GLU A 126 -0.39 -0.81 -14.16
C GLU A 126 1.11 -0.94 -14.49
N GLY A 127 1.74 -2.08 -14.18
CA GLY A 127 3.18 -2.30 -14.37
C GLY A 127 4.05 -1.54 -13.38
N LEU A 128 3.47 -1.10 -12.27
CA LEU A 128 4.17 -0.47 -11.15
C LEU A 128 4.56 -1.50 -10.10
N GLY A 129 5.59 -1.16 -9.34
CA GLY A 129 6.00 -1.89 -8.15
C GLY A 129 5.72 -1.11 -6.88
N THR A 130 5.49 -1.84 -5.81
CA THR A 130 5.27 -1.30 -4.47
C THR A 130 6.09 -2.07 -3.45
N CYS A 131 6.32 -1.48 -2.28
CA CYS A 131 6.86 -2.21 -1.14
C CYS A 131 6.18 -1.72 0.14
N TRP A 132 5.58 -2.64 0.89
CA TRP A 132 5.05 -2.33 2.21
C TRP A 132 6.19 -2.12 3.20
N ILE A 133 6.23 -0.97 3.86
CA ILE A 133 7.21 -0.64 4.88
C ILE A 133 6.50 -0.49 6.22
N GLY A 134 6.79 -1.40 7.15
CA GLY A 134 6.38 -1.32 8.55
C GLY A 134 7.53 -0.89 9.48
N ALA A 135 8.78 -0.89 8.98
CA ALA A 135 9.94 -0.48 9.76
C ALA A 135 10.20 1.02 9.56
N PHE A 136 9.60 1.85 10.40
CA PHE A 136 9.77 3.31 10.43
C PHE A 136 9.44 3.85 11.82
N TYR A 137 9.96 5.04 12.11
CA TYR A 137 9.65 5.79 13.34
C TYR A 137 8.43 6.68 13.09
N GLU A 138 7.27 6.29 13.64
CA GLU A 138 5.97 6.95 13.38
C GLU A 138 6.01 8.45 13.71
N ASP A 139 6.56 8.82 14.87
CA ASP A 139 6.62 10.21 15.31
C ASP A 139 7.49 11.09 14.40
N GLU A 140 8.57 10.53 13.85
CA GLU A 140 9.40 11.25 12.87
C GLU A 140 8.63 11.48 11.57
N VAL A 141 7.92 10.45 11.08
CA VAL A 141 7.08 10.59 9.88
C VAL A 141 5.99 11.64 10.09
N LYS A 142 5.31 11.63 11.25
CA LYS A 142 4.31 12.63 11.61
C LYS A 142 4.89 14.05 11.59
N LYS A 143 6.05 14.25 12.20
CA LYS A 143 6.75 15.56 12.18
C LYS A 143 7.10 16.01 10.77
N ILE A 144 7.64 15.11 9.93
CA ILE A 144 8.05 15.44 8.56
C ILE A 144 6.84 15.84 7.70
N LEU A 145 5.70 15.19 7.88
CA LEU A 145 4.49 15.36 7.07
C LEU A 145 3.43 16.25 7.71
N ALA A 146 3.71 16.83 8.88
CA ALA A 146 2.76 17.62 9.67
C ALA A 146 1.44 16.86 9.94
N ILE A 147 1.55 15.54 10.21
CA ILE A 147 0.41 14.70 10.57
C ILE A 147 0.12 14.91 12.06
N PRO A 148 -1.15 15.21 12.44
CA PRO A 148 -1.55 15.36 13.83
C PRO A 148 -1.20 14.14 14.70
N SER A 149 -0.93 14.35 15.97
CA SER A 149 -0.48 13.30 16.91
C SER A 149 -1.49 12.16 17.08
N GLU A 150 -2.78 12.47 17.00
CA GLU A 150 -3.89 11.53 17.13
C GLU A 150 -4.07 10.63 15.89
N ILE A 151 -3.54 11.04 14.75
CA ILE A 151 -3.61 10.23 13.51
C ILE A 151 -2.53 9.16 13.54
N ARG A 152 -2.91 7.91 13.28
CA ARG A 152 -1.95 6.80 13.20
C ARG A 152 -1.38 6.66 11.79
N VAL A 153 -0.08 6.38 11.69
CA VAL A 153 0.56 6.00 10.43
C VAL A 153 0.78 4.50 10.44
N VAL A 154 0.01 3.76 9.65
CA VAL A 154 0.01 2.29 9.64
C VAL A 154 1.17 1.74 8.82
N ALA A 155 1.45 2.36 7.68
CA ALA A 155 2.53 1.92 6.79
C ALA A 155 3.02 3.06 5.90
N LEU A 156 4.22 2.90 5.35
CA LEU A 156 4.71 3.67 4.22
C LEU A 156 4.70 2.77 2.98
N LEU A 157 4.25 3.31 1.84
CA LEU A 157 4.15 2.58 0.59
C LEU A 157 4.87 3.34 -0.53
N PRO A 158 6.17 3.10 -0.77
CA PRO A 158 6.84 3.57 -1.98
C PRO A 158 6.27 2.88 -3.21
N ILE A 159 6.03 3.67 -4.27
CA ILE A 159 5.42 3.27 -5.54
C ILE A 159 6.25 3.82 -6.68
N GLY A 160 6.54 2.99 -7.69
CA GLY A 160 7.28 3.41 -8.88
C GLY A 160 7.40 2.31 -9.93
N TYR A 161 7.96 2.64 -11.07
CA TYR A 161 8.28 1.63 -12.09
C TYR A 161 9.49 0.81 -11.62
N PRO A 162 9.41 -0.54 -11.59
CA PRO A 162 10.52 -1.37 -11.19
C PRO A 162 11.75 -1.13 -12.06
N GLN A 163 12.94 -1.03 -11.47
CA GLN A 163 14.19 -0.96 -12.22
C GLN A 163 14.46 -2.27 -12.95
N ASP A 164 14.23 -3.38 -12.26
CA ASP A 164 14.28 -4.72 -12.82
C ASP A 164 12.86 -5.32 -12.87
N PRO A 165 12.27 -5.46 -14.06
CA PRO A 165 10.95 -6.04 -14.23
C PRO A 165 10.95 -7.57 -14.12
N LEU A 166 12.11 -8.25 -14.07
CA LEU A 166 12.18 -9.71 -14.07
C LEU A 166 11.39 -10.32 -12.92
N PRO A 167 10.72 -11.45 -13.16
CA PRO A 167 9.97 -12.13 -12.11
C PRO A 167 10.92 -12.61 -11.03
N VAL A 168 10.67 -12.20 -9.79
CA VAL A 168 11.36 -12.75 -8.62
C VAL A 168 10.63 -14.02 -8.20
N ARG A 169 11.37 -15.12 -8.06
CA ARG A 169 10.80 -16.35 -7.51
C ARG A 169 10.31 -16.08 -6.09
N LYS A 170 9.00 -16.22 -5.87
CA LYS A 170 8.38 -16.05 -4.57
C LYS A 170 8.34 -17.40 -3.88
N PHE A 171 8.96 -17.49 -2.71
CA PHE A 171 8.70 -18.62 -1.84
C PHE A 171 7.29 -18.47 -1.24
N ARG A 172 6.52 -19.54 -1.28
CA ARG A 172 5.21 -19.64 -0.60
C ARG A 172 5.12 -20.99 0.04
N LEU A 173 4.53 -21.03 1.23
CA LEU A 173 4.19 -22.29 1.84
C LEU A 173 3.17 -23.04 0.96
N PRO A 174 3.23 -24.37 0.92
CA PRO A 174 2.20 -25.16 0.26
C PRO A 174 0.85 -25.01 0.97
N LEU A 175 -0.25 -25.26 0.25
CA LEU A 175 -1.59 -25.02 0.77
C LEU A 175 -1.88 -25.83 2.03
N GLU A 176 -1.35 -27.04 2.12
CA GLU A 176 -1.51 -27.97 3.24
C GLU A 176 -0.95 -27.42 4.56
N LYS A 177 -0.03 -26.43 4.46
CA LYS A 177 0.54 -25.75 5.63
C LYS A 177 -0.25 -24.52 6.08
N ILE A 178 -1.18 -24.03 5.28
CA ILE A 178 -1.96 -22.81 5.55
C ILE A 178 -3.47 -23.04 5.57
N VAL A 179 -3.92 -24.23 5.17
CA VAL A 179 -5.33 -24.60 5.15
C VAL A 179 -5.56 -25.78 6.08
N MET A 180 -6.43 -25.59 7.06
CA MET A 180 -6.83 -26.61 8.03
C MET A 180 -8.33 -26.82 7.90
N PRO A 181 -8.80 -28.01 7.45
CA PRO A 181 -10.21 -28.29 7.35
C PRO A 181 -10.86 -28.39 8.73
N GLU A 182 -12.01 -27.71 8.92
CA GLU A 182 -12.90 -27.76 10.08
C GLU A 182 -12.28 -27.23 11.39
N CYS A 183 -11.07 -27.64 11.77
CA CYS A 183 -10.48 -27.29 13.05
C CYS A 183 -8.96 -27.12 12.94
N TRP A 184 -8.39 -26.41 13.91
CA TRP A 184 -6.94 -26.29 14.04
C TRP A 184 -6.32 -27.67 14.31
N LYS A 185 -5.27 -28.02 13.55
CA LYS A 185 -4.44 -29.20 13.80
C LYS A 185 -3.05 -28.74 14.22
N SER A 186 -2.60 -29.16 15.40
CA SER A 186 -1.22 -28.99 15.83
C SER A 186 -0.29 -29.76 14.87
N GLU A 187 0.85 -29.13 14.52
CA GLU A 187 1.92 -29.81 13.76
C GLU A 187 2.61 -30.83 14.61
#